data_98648e37e3e47384302dca7a81a429b4
#
_entry.id   98648e37e3e47384302dca7a81a429b4
#
_cell.length_a   1.000
_cell.length_b   1.000
_cell.length_c   1.000
_cell.angle_alpha   90.00
_cell.angle_beta   90.00
_cell.angle_gamma   90.00
#
_symmetry.space_group_name_H-M   'P 1'
#
loop_
_entity.id
_entity.type
_entity.pdbx_description
1 polymer ?
#
loop_
_entity_poly.entity_id
_entity_poly.type
_entity_poly.pdbx_seq_one_letter_code
_entity_poly.pdbx_strand_id
1 'polypeptide(L)'
;IVASGGDDGVLRRVVRFFEQEGFRVIGPGEAAPELVVREGAAGAARASDEDRADIQTGLALIRALGPYDIGQGVVIAGGRIEAIEGVEGTDRMIARAGEARRAAHDAPRGGILVKRSKPEQDLRVDMPAIGPATVEGAHAAGLSGIAAEAEHVLIAERAVTLARADAAGIFVEGVRDEAPASATPRRFKAHRVVRDLRPLGGVKPRRHSVRDAVKGLATIEALARFGVGHTAVVVRNHVLAVEADEGAEATVRRAEGLRQWASLTRRRRGVVVLRRAEALTEVLVTIVARAGYAGIAIGDDAAAASGDALAAAEREGLFIVTSPSASSEGTG
;
A
#
# COMPACT_ATOMS: atom_id res chain seq x y z
N ILE A 1 11.43 -24.56 0.15
CA ILE A 1 10.22 -24.33 0.96
C ILE A 1 9.91 -22.85 0.86
N VAL A 2 9.13 -22.45 -0.14
CA VAL A 2 8.65 -21.08 -0.28
C VAL A 2 7.48 -20.94 0.68
N ALA A 3 7.74 -20.27 1.80
CA ALA A 3 6.74 -20.00 2.80
C ALA A 3 5.69 -19.03 2.25
N SER A 4 4.44 -19.38 2.40
CA SER A 4 3.26 -18.57 2.11
C SER A 4 2.99 -17.55 3.25
N GLY A 5 4.01 -16.85 3.67
CA GLY A 5 3.95 -15.72 4.59
C GLY A 5 4.89 -14.66 4.08
N GLY A 6 4.50 -13.39 4.08
CA GLY A 6 5.40 -12.28 3.73
C GLY A 6 6.69 -12.34 4.57
N ASP A 7 7.63 -11.42 4.29
CA ASP A 7 8.94 -11.37 4.96
C ASP A 7 8.83 -11.43 6.50
N ASP A 8 7.81 -10.83 7.09
CA ASP A 8 7.49 -10.91 8.53
C ASP A 8 7.30 -12.34 9.04
N GLY A 9 6.77 -13.24 8.20
CA GLY A 9 6.56 -14.64 8.59
C GLY A 9 7.85 -15.43 8.65
N VAL A 10 8.87 -15.05 7.88
CA VAL A 10 10.21 -15.66 7.90
C VAL A 10 10.96 -15.13 9.11
N LEU A 11 10.98 -13.83 9.32
CA LEU A 11 11.65 -13.18 10.45
C LEU A 11 11.13 -13.70 11.80
N ARG A 12 9.81 -13.81 11.97
CA ARG A 12 9.22 -14.40 13.18
C ARG A 12 9.63 -15.86 13.43
N ARG A 13 9.90 -16.64 12.37
CA ARG A 13 10.41 -18.02 12.53
C ARG A 13 11.86 -18.03 12.99
N VAL A 14 12.66 -17.10 12.48
CA VAL A 14 14.05 -16.92 12.92
C VAL A 14 14.08 -16.53 14.40
N VAL A 15 13.25 -15.56 14.82
CA VAL A 15 13.13 -15.19 16.23
C VAL A 15 12.80 -16.40 17.10
N ARG A 16 11.74 -17.14 16.73
CA ARG A 16 11.34 -18.34 17.50
C ARG A 16 12.42 -19.40 17.57
N PHE A 17 13.20 -19.58 16.50
CA PHE A 17 14.32 -20.52 16.51
C PHE A 17 15.34 -20.13 17.57
N PHE A 18 15.78 -18.88 17.63
CA PHE A 18 16.72 -18.41 18.65
C PHE A 18 16.14 -18.50 20.07
N GLU A 19 14.86 -18.17 20.24
CA GLU A 19 14.19 -18.28 21.55
C GLU A 19 14.08 -19.74 22.02
N GLN A 20 13.87 -20.70 21.12
CA GLN A 20 13.89 -22.14 21.43
C GLN A 20 15.25 -22.64 21.81
N GLU A 21 16.33 -22.04 21.29
CA GLU A 21 17.72 -22.34 21.68
C GLU A 21 18.16 -21.61 22.97
N GLY A 22 17.24 -20.90 23.65
CA GLY A 22 17.49 -20.24 24.93
C GLY A 22 18.02 -18.80 24.82
N PHE A 23 18.07 -18.23 23.64
CA PHE A 23 18.44 -16.81 23.44
C PHE A 23 17.25 -15.91 23.69
N ARG A 24 17.51 -14.75 24.29
CA ARG A 24 16.53 -13.65 24.34
C ARG A 24 16.74 -12.73 23.13
N VAL A 25 15.75 -12.63 22.26
CA VAL A 25 15.78 -11.69 21.13
C VAL A 25 15.22 -10.35 21.59
N ILE A 26 16.04 -9.31 21.51
CA ILE A 26 15.66 -7.92 21.82
C ILE A 26 15.56 -7.11 20.55
N GLY A 27 14.70 -6.08 20.54
CA GLY A 27 14.52 -5.20 19.41
C GLY A 27 15.34 -3.90 19.52
N PRO A 28 15.41 -3.12 18.44
CA PRO A 28 16.08 -1.83 18.44
C PRO A 28 15.56 -0.88 19.52
N GLY A 29 14.27 -0.90 19.81
CA GLY A 29 13.66 -0.07 20.84
C GLY A 29 14.14 -0.38 22.26
N GLU A 30 14.60 -1.62 22.52
CA GLU A 30 15.21 -2.00 23.78
C GLU A 30 16.74 -1.78 23.75
N ALA A 31 17.37 -2.08 22.62
CA ALA A 31 18.83 -1.99 22.47
C ALA A 31 19.34 -0.54 22.36
N ALA A 32 18.58 0.34 21.72
CA ALA A 32 18.93 1.73 21.44
C ALA A 32 17.68 2.63 21.49
N PRO A 33 17.08 2.82 22.68
CA PRO A 33 15.82 3.55 22.85
C PRO A 33 15.92 5.03 22.44
N GLU A 34 17.13 5.58 22.35
CA GLU A 34 17.40 6.93 21.85
C GLU A 34 17.15 7.08 20.35
N LEU A 35 17.17 5.99 19.58
CA LEU A 35 16.88 6.00 18.15
C LEU A 35 15.37 5.90 17.85
N VAL A 36 14.56 5.50 18.82
CA VAL A 36 13.11 5.39 18.61
C VAL A 36 12.48 6.78 18.56
N VAL A 37 11.56 6.96 17.63
CA VAL A 37 10.75 8.20 17.55
C VAL A 37 9.90 8.31 18.81
N ARG A 38 10.03 9.42 19.53
CA ARG A 38 9.18 9.75 20.67
C ARG A 38 8.06 10.68 20.24
N GLU A 39 6.97 10.69 20.98
CA GLU A 39 5.84 11.59 20.73
C GLU A 39 6.26 13.06 20.78
N GLY A 40 5.73 13.84 19.85
CA GLY A 40 6.03 15.26 19.68
C GLY A 40 7.14 15.52 18.65
N ALA A 41 7.48 16.78 18.53
CA ALA A 41 8.46 17.22 17.53
C ALA A 41 9.87 16.80 17.92
N ALA A 42 10.58 16.19 16.96
CA ALA A 42 11.96 15.77 17.11
C ALA A 42 12.97 16.85 16.61
N GLY A 43 12.59 17.65 15.59
CA GLY A 43 13.37 18.74 15.01
C GLY A 43 12.88 20.12 15.44
N ALA A 44 13.37 21.18 14.79
CA ALA A 44 13.00 22.57 15.07
C ALA A 44 11.64 22.97 14.49
N ALA A 45 11.31 22.51 13.27
CA ALA A 45 10.03 22.77 12.63
C ALA A 45 8.88 21.98 13.28
N ARG A 46 7.65 22.45 13.11
CA ARG A 46 6.43 21.88 13.71
C ARG A 46 5.34 21.68 12.67
N ALA A 47 4.55 20.64 12.85
CA ALA A 47 3.34 20.43 12.09
C ALA A 47 2.29 21.50 12.39
N SER A 48 1.62 22.01 11.35
CA SER A 48 0.43 22.86 11.47
C SER A 48 -0.81 22.04 11.89
N ASP A 49 -1.92 22.71 12.15
CA ASP A 49 -3.19 22.00 12.44
C ASP A 49 -3.72 21.24 11.21
N GLU A 50 -3.49 21.78 10.01
CA GLU A 50 -3.82 21.13 8.74
C GLU A 50 -2.96 19.86 8.54
N ASP A 51 -1.66 19.96 8.80
CA ASP A 51 -0.77 18.81 8.78
C ASP A 51 -1.22 17.72 9.77
N ARG A 52 -1.70 18.09 10.95
CA ARG A 52 -2.18 17.11 11.95
C ARG A 52 -3.40 16.34 11.47
N ALA A 53 -4.33 16.98 10.76
CA ALA A 53 -5.49 16.31 10.16
C ALA A 53 -5.04 15.28 9.09
N ASP A 54 -4.09 15.68 8.25
CA ASP A 54 -3.48 14.80 7.24
C ASP A 54 -2.73 13.62 7.90
N ILE A 55 -2.00 13.86 8.98
CA ILE A 55 -1.31 12.82 9.76
C ILE A 55 -2.31 11.75 10.24
N GLN A 56 -3.40 12.15 10.87
CA GLN A 56 -4.39 11.19 11.37
C GLN A 56 -5.07 10.41 10.25
N THR A 57 -5.34 11.07 9.12
CA THR A 57 -5.85 10.41 7.91
C THR A 57 -4.86 9.37 7.37
N GLY A 58 -3.57 9.72 7.30
CA GLY A 58 -2.50 8.82 6.88
C GLY A 58 -2.34 7.60 7.78
N LEU A 59 -2.35 7.80 9.11
CA LEU A 59 -2.30 6.71 10.09
C LEU A 59 -3.51 5.77 9.95
N ALA A 60 -4.71 6.33 9.78
CA ALA A 60 -5.93 5.56 9.57
C ALA A 60 -5.90 4.75 8.27
N LEU A 61 -5.34 5.33 7.20
CA LEU A 61 -5.15 4.64 5.92
C LEU A 61 -4.20 3.45 6.06
N ILE A 62 -3.00 3.67 6.62
CA ILE A 62 -2.00 2.60 6.79
C ILE A 62 -2.58 1.48 7.68
N ARG A 63 -3.34 1.83 8.74
CA ARG A 63 -4.06 0.85 9.56
C ARG A 63 -5.05 0.03 8.74
N ALA A 64 -5.81 0.66 7.84
CA ALA A 64 -6.75 -0.04 6.96
C ALA A 64 -6.06 -0.99 5.97
N LEU A 65 -4.84 -0.65 5.54
CA LEU A 65 -4.01 -1.45 4.64
C LEU A 65 -3.28 -2.62 5.34
N GLY A 66 -3.05 -2.50 6.64
CA GLY A 66 -2.32 -3.49 7.43
C GLY A 66 -2.77 -4.94 7.23
N PRO A 67 -4.09 -5.26 7.23
CA PRO A 67 -4.58 -6.61 7.00
C PRO A 67 -4.15 -7.22 5.68
N TYR A 68 -3.87 -6.40 4.69
CA TYR A 68 -3.50 -6.81 3.32
C TYR A 68 -2.00 -6.88 3.11
N ASP A 69 -1.21 -6.54 4.12
CA ASP A 69 0.26 -6.52 4.07
C ASP A 69 0.77 -5.52 3.00
N ILE A 70 0.19 -4.33 2.97
CA ILE A 70 0.52 -3.25 2.05
C ILE A 70 1.22 -2.16 2.83
N GLY A 71 2.42 -1.78 2.38
CA GLY A 71 3.17 -0.60 2.75
C GLY A 71 3.22 -0.21 4.24
N GLN A 72 4.01 0.79 4.52
CA GLN A 72 4.18 1.39 5.86
C GLN A 72 4.19 2.91 5.76
N GLY A 73 4.00 3.44 4.55
CA GLY A 73 4.10 4.85 4.26
C GLY A 73 3.01 5.34 3.31
N VAL A 74 2.65 6.60 3.46
CA VAL A 74 1.74 7.33 2.58
C VAL A 74 2.19 8.77 2.46
N VAL A 75 2.06 9.36 1.26
CA VAL A 75 2.18 10.81 1.06
C VAL A 75 0.78 11.39 0.94
N ILE A 76 0.51 12.41 1.75
CA ILE A 76 -0.80 13.07 1.83
C ILE A 76 -0.60 14.59 1.87
N ALA A 77 -1.45 15.35 1.19
CA ALA A 77 -1.42 16.80 1.15
C ALA A 77 -2.84 17.37 1.05
N GLY A 78 -3.24 18.22 2.01
CA GLY A 78 -4.54 18.88 2.01
C GLY A 78 -5.71 17.89 1.95
N GLY A 79 -5.64 16.80 2.69
CA GLY A 79 -6.63 15.72 2.70
C GLY A 79 -6.56 14.75 1.51
N ARG A 80 -5.69 15.01 0.51
CA ARG A 80 -5.54 14.17 -0.67
C ARG A 80 -4.37 13.20 -0.54
N ILE A 81 -4.64 11.92 -0.73
CA ILE A 81 -3.64 10.87 -0.72
C ILE A 81 -2.96 10.82 -2.09
N GLU A 82 -1.70 11.24 -2.15
CA GLU A 82 -0.94 11.35 -3.40
C GLU A 82 -0.14 10.08 -3.73
N ALA A 83 0.32 9.36 -2.72
CA ALA A 83 1.03 8.11 -2.93
C ALA A 83 0.85 7.15 -1.76
N ILE A 84 0.69 5.87 -2.07
CA ILE A 84 0.65 4.75 -1.13
C ILE A 84 1.86 3.87 -1.39
N GLU A 85 2.59 3.51 -0.32
CA GLU A 85 3.73 2.61 -0.41
C GLU A 85 3.27 1.20 -0.80
N GLY A 86 3.90 0.65 -1.82
CA GLY A 86 3.76 -0.74 -2.22
C GLY A 86 5.01 -1.54 -1.87
N VAL A 87 5.32 -2.53 -2.70
CA VAL A 87 6.55 -3.33 -2.55
C VAL A 87 7.83 -2.59 -2.97
N GLU A 88 7.69 -1.40 -3.55
CA GLU A 88 8.81 -0.54 -3.95
C GLU A 88 9.57 0.09 -2.78
N GLY A 89 8.93 0.20 -1.63
CA GLY A 89 9.47 0.85 -0.44
C GLY A 89 9.31 2.38 -0.42
N THR A 90 9.60 2.96 0.75
CA THR A 90 9.32 4.36 1.06
C THR A 90 10.03 5.34 0.12
N ASP A 91 11.33 5.15 -0.15
CA ASP A 91 12.12 6.13 -0.92
C ASP A 91 11.62 6.23 -2.37
N ARG A 92 11.27 5.10 -3.00
CA ARG A 92 10.69 5.11 -4.35
C ARG A 92 9.28 5.66 -4.39
N MET A 93 8.49 5.43 -3.35
CA MET A 93 7.17 6.05 -3.20
C MET A 93 7.29 7.58 -3.13
N ILE A 94 8.19 8.11 -2.30
CA ILE A 94 8.43 9.55 -2.19
C ILE A 94 8.91 10.14 -3.52
N ALA A 95 9.85 9.47 -4.21
CA ALA A 95 10.34 9.91 -5.51
C ALA A 95 9.20 10.00 -6.53
N ARG A 96 8.32 8.98 -6.59
CA ARG A 96 7.13 8.96 -7.45
C ARG A 96 6.15 10.08 -7.12
N ALA A 97 5.89 10.35 -5.84
CA ALA A 97 5.06 11.48 -5.44
C ALA A 97 5.67 12.80 -5.92
N GLY A 98 6.98 12.98 -5.76
CA GLY A 98 7.70 14.16 -6.24
C GLY A 98 7.67 14.33 -7.75
N GLU A 99 7.74 13.24 -8.52
CA GLU A 99 7.60 13.26 -9.98
C GLU A 99 6.20 13.70 -10.40
N ALA A 100 5.16 13.13 -9.78
CA ALA A 100 3.77 13.49 -10.05
C ALA A 100 3.50 14.97 -9.73
N ARG A 101 4.02 15.47 -8.61
CA ARG A 101 3.90 16.87 -8.20
C ARG A 101 4.59 17.84 -9.18
N ARG A 102 5.78 17.49 -9.66
CA ARG A 102 6.48 18.30 -10.68
C ARG A 102 5.75 18.31 -12.01
N ALA A 103 5.11 17.20 -12.39
CA ALA A 103 4.32 17.13 -13.62
C ALA A 103 3.04 17.97 -13.55
N ALA A 104 2.48 18.16 -12.36
CA ALA A 104 1.28 18.96 -12.13
C ALA A 104 1.52 20.49 -12.23
N HIS A 105 2.74 20.98 -12.49
CA HIS A 105 3.17 22.36 -12.70
C HIS A 105 2.87 23.36 -11.57
N ASP A 106 1.80 23.17 -10.79
CA ASP A 106 1.30 24.09 -9.77
C ASP A 106 1.15 23.43 -8.38
N ALA A 107 1.82 22.30 -8.14
CA ALA A 107 1.75 21.67 -6.84
C ALA A 107 2.37 22.59 -5.76
N PRO A 108 1.60 23.10 -4.79
CA PRO A 108 2.15 23.92 -3.72
C PRO A 108 3.14 23.10 -2.91
N ARG A 109 4.15 23.78 -2.33
CA ARG A 109 4.93 23.15 -1.28
C ARG A 109 4.01 22.74 -0.15
N GLY A 110 4.17 21.55 0.35
CA GLY A 110 3.34 21.03 1.42
C GLY A 110 3.14 19.52 1.28
N GLY A 111 2.34 18.99 2.19
CA GLY A 111 2.11 17.55 2.26
C GLY A 111 3.15 16.84 3.11
N ILE A 112 2.82 15.64 3.50
CA ILE A 112 3.49 14.94 4.59
C ILE A 112 3.74 13.49 4.16
N LEU A 113 4.92 12.99 4.50
CA LEU A 113 5.14 11.56 4.63
C LEU A 113 4.61 11.10 5.99
N VAL A 114 3.62 10.22 6.00
CA VAL A 114 3.21 9.52 7.23
C VAL A 114 3.77 8.11 7.19
N LYS A 115 4.47 7.69 8.25
CA LYS A 115 5.08 6.37 8.37
C LYS A 115 4.64 5.65 9.64
N ARG A 116 4.25 4.38 9.50
CA ARG A 116 3.74 3.57 10.59
C ARG A 116 4.17 2.11 10.43
N SER A 117 4.32 1.40 11.55
CA SER A 117 4.51 -0.06 11.53
C SER A 117 3.24 -0.80 11.05
N LYS A 118 3.41 -1.96 10.44
CA LYS A 118 2.27 -2.83 10.12
C LYS A 118 1.72 -3.48 11.39
N PRO A 119 0.40 -3.72 11.49
CA PRO A 119 -0.24 -4.18 12.72
C PRO A 119 0.28 -5.50 13.32
N GLU A 120 0.86 -6.38 12.53
CA GLU A 120 1.38 -7.67 13.01
C GLU A 120 2.91 -7.79 12.86
N GLN A 121 3.60 -6.67 12.60
CA GLN A 121 5.05 -6.64 12.44
C GLN A 121 5.75 -6.93 13.76
N ASP A 122 6.75 -7.79 13.75
CA ASP A 122 7.59 -8.03 14.94
C ASP A 122 8.69 -6.97 14.99
N LEU A 123 8.45 -5.91 15.77
CA LEU A 123 9.35 -4.76 15.87
C LEU A 123 10.74 -5.10 16.44
N ARG A 124 10.94 -6.30 16.94
CA ARG A 124 12.26 -6.77 17.38
C ARG A 124 13.22 -7.01 16.21
N VAL A 125 12.69 -7.36 15.05
CA VAL A 125 13.51 -7.76 13.88
C VAL A 125 13.18 -6.99 12.61
N ASP A 126 12.06 -6.27 12.61
CA ASP A 126 11.62 -5.48 11.46
C ASP A 126 10.91 -4.22 11.96
N MET A 127 11.68 -3.20 12.31
CA MET A 127 11.17 -1.91 12.75
C MET A 127 11.35 -0.89 11.63
N PRO A 128 10.27 -0.20 11.20
CA PRO A 128 10.38 0.85 10.20
C PRO A 128 11.39 1.92 10.62
N ALA A 129 12.07 2.52 9.65
CA ALA A 129 13.01 3.60 9.93
C ALA A 129 12.81 4.78 8.99
N ILE A 130 13.12 5.96 9.47
CA ILE A 130 13.39 7.17 8.68
C ILE A 130 14.87 7.54 8.86
N GLY A 131 15.46 8.16 7.87
CA GLY A 131 16.88 8.51 7.90
C GLY A 131 17.21 9.70 7.00
N PRO A 132 18.51 10.02 6.84
CA PRO A 132 18.95 11.14 6.00
C PRO A 132 18.38 11.08 4.57
N ALA A 133 18.36 9.90 3.96
CA ALA A 133 17.81 9.70 2.61
C ALA A 133 16.30 9.97 2.54
N THR A 134 15.55 9.60 3.59
CA THR A 134 14.12 9.89 3.67
C THR A 134 13.85 11.39 3.72
N VAL A 135 14.66 12.14 4.49
CA VAL A 135 14.57 13.62 4.57
C VAL A 135 14.92 14.26 3.22
N GLU A 136 15.99 13.81 2.58
CA GLU A 136 16.39 14.31 1.25
C GLU A 136 15.30 14.03 0.20
N GLY A 137 14.74 12.83 0.20
CA GLY A 137 13.63 12.46 -0.68
C GLY A 137 12.39 13.31 -0.43
N ALA A 138 12.00 13.52 0.83
CA ALA A 138 10.88 14.37 1.22
C ALA A 138 11.09 15.82 0.76
N HIS A 139 12.29 16.37 0.96
CA HIS A 139 12.65 17.71 0.49
C HIS A 139 12.59 17.83 -1.04
N ALA A 140 13.17 16.88 -1.76
CA ALA A 140 13.14 16.82 -3.22
C ALA A 140 11.72 16.66 -3.79
N ALA A 141 10.83 16.00 -3.07
CA ALA A 141 9.41 15.87 -3.40
C ALA A 141 8.60 17.12 -3.02
N GLY A 142 9.18 18.12 -2.35
CA GLY A 142 8.50 19.34 -1.92
C GLY A 142 7.57 19.12 -0.72
N LEU A 143 7.80 18.09 0.08
CA LEU A 143 7.04 17.85 1.31
C LEU A 143 7.43 18.83 2.41
N SER A 144 6.49 19.14 3.30
CA SER A 144 6.69 20.01 4.48
C SER A 144 7.13 19.21 5.71
N GLY A 145 6.86 17.90 5.76
CA GLY A 145 7.14 17.13 6.96
C GLY A 145 7.13 15.63 6.81
N ILE A 146 7.60 15.01 7.90
CA ILE A 146 7.61 13.57 8.12
C ILE A 146 6.98 13.30 9.49
N ALA A 147 5.86 12.62 9.49
CA ALA A 147 5.21 12.11 10.69
C ALA A 147 5.46 10.60 10.83
N ALA A 148 5.95 10.17 11.96
CA ALA A 148 6.27 8.78 12.23
C ALA A 148 5.56 8.28 13.49
N GLU A 149 5.01 7.05 13.45
CA GLU A 149 4.35 6.47 14.63
C GLU A 149 5.33 6.37 15.79
N ALA A 150 5.01 7.04 16.90
CA ALA A 150 5.84 7.06 18.10
C ALA A 150 5.99 5.65 18.67
N GLU A 151 7.16 5.34 19.19
CA GLU A 151 7.58 4.05 19.77
C GLU A 151 7.66 2.89 18.76
N HIS A 152 7.29 3.11 17.49
CA HIS A 152 7.20 2.06 16.46
C HIS A 152 8.04 2.33 15.20
N VAL A 153 8.73 3.47 15.16
CA VAL A 153 9.61 3.86 14.04
C VAL A 153 10.95 4.32 14.60
N LEU A 154 12.04 4.03 13.90
CA LEU A 154 13.39 4.49 14.24
C LEU A 154 13.77 5.75 13.46
N ILE A 155 14.66 6.57 14.05
CA ILE A 155 15.40 7.60 13.34
C ILE A 155 16.84 7.09 13.21
N ALA A 156 17.19 6.59 12.05
CA ALA A 156 18.55 6.19 11.73
C ALA A 156 19.45 7.46 11.68
N GLU A 157 20.70 7.34 12.14
CA GLU A 157 21.63 8.46 12.19
C GLU A 157 20.98 9.74 12.76
N ARG A 158 20.33 9.62 13.90
CA ARG A 158 19.38 10.60 14.46
C ARG A 158 19.89 12.04 14.36
N ALA A 159 21.12 12.32 14.77
CA ALA A 159 21.67 13.68 14.76
C ALA A 159 21.78 14.25 13.33
N VAL A 160 22.23 13.42 12.38
CA VAL A 160 22.38 13.82 10.96
C VAL A 160 21.00 14.01 10.33
N THR A 161 20.06 13.09 10.59
CA THR A 161 18.69 13.13 10.06
C THR A 161 17.99 14.42 10.50
N LEU A 162 18.03 14.74 11.80
CA LEU A 162 17.37 15.93 12.33
C LEU A 162 18.04 17.22 11.87
N ALA A 163 19.38 17.27 11.79
CA ALA A 163 20.08 18.42 11.26
C ALA A 163 19.74 18.70 9.79
N ARG A 164 19.60 17.66 8.97
CA ARG A 164 19.14 17.80 7.57
C ARG A 164 17.68 18.26 7.48
N ALA A 165 16.82 17.71 8.32
CA ALA A 165 15.42 18.12 8.36
C ALA A 165 15.27 19.61 8.73
N ASP A 166 16.00 20.07 9.75
CA ASP A 166 16.00 21.46 10.18
C ASP A 166 16.55 22.38 9.09
N ALA A 167 17.66 22.00 8.44
CA ALA A 167 18.25 22.76 7.33
C ALA A 167 17.30 22.84 6.10
N ALA A 168 16.51 21.81 5.86
CA ALA A 168 15.52 21.74 4.78
C ALA A 168 14.18 22.39 5.13
N GLY A 169 13.96 22.80 6.39
CA GLY A 169 12.67 23.29 6.88
C GLY A 169 11.58 22.23 6.91
N ILE A 170 11.97 20.95 7.05
CA ILE A 170 11.06 19.80 7.14
C ILE A 170 10.83 19.47 8.62
N PHE A 171 9.58 19.44 9.06
CA PHE A 171 9.30 18.95 10.41
C PHE A 171 9.47 17.42 10.47
N VAL A 172 9.95 16.93 11.62
CA VAL A 172 9.93 15.50 11.98
C VAL A 172 9.19 15.39 13.31
N GLU A 173 8.07 14.68 13.29
CA GLU A 173 7.21 14.58 14.47
C GLU A 173 6.80 13.13 14.73
N GLY A 174 6.95 12.72 16.01
CA GLY A 174 6.41 11.45 16.49
C GLY A 174 4.95 11.61 16.86
N VAL A 175 4.09 10.74 16.33
CA VAL A 175 2.64 10.86 16.46
C VAL A 175 2.04 9.55 16.96
N ARG A 176 0.90 9.66 17.68
CA ARG A 176 0.11 8.48 18.06
C ARG A 176 -1.10 8.36 17.17
N ASP A 177 -1.45 7.12 16.87
CA ASP A 177 -2.75 6.82 16.28
C ASP A 177 -3.83 6.99 17.38
N GLU A 178 -4.73 7.94 17.21
CA GLU A 178 -5.81 8.22 18.16
C GLU A 178 -6.87 7.12 18.22
N ALA A 179 -6.87 6.23 17.24
CA ALA A 179 -7.83 5.14 17.22
C ALA A 179 -7.49 4.08 18.28
N PRO A 180 -8.51 3.51 18.96
CA PRO A 180 -8.28 2.47 19.95
C PRO A 180 -7.63 1.24 19.32
N ALA A 181 -6.77 0.53 20.07
CA ALA A 181 -6.09 -0.68 19.63
C ALA A 181 -7.05 -1.76 19.07
N SER A 182 -8.29 -1.80 19.60
CA SER A 182 -9.37 -2.68 19.12
C SER A 182 -9.82 -2.37 17.69
N ALA A 183 -9.53 -1.17 17.17
CA ALA A 183 -9.83 -0.78 15.78
C ALA A 183 -8.83 -1.34 14.76
N THR A 184 -7.75 -1.99 15.22
CA THR A 184 -6.77 -2.59 14.31
C THR A 184 -7.35 -3.87 13.68
N PRO A 185 -7.55 -3.90 12.36
CA PRO A 185 -8.16 -5.05 11.72
C PRO A 185 -7.20 -6.24 11.71
N ARG A 186 -7.73 -7.46 11.86
CA ARG A 186 -6.94 -8.69 11.76
C ARG A 186 -6.49 -8.94 10.33
N ARG A 187 -5.37 -9.64 10.16
CA ARG A 187 -4.83 -10.03 8.85
C ARG A 187 -5.88 -10.70 7.97
N PHE A 188 -6.01 -10.19 6.75
CA PHE A 188 -6.94 -10.71 5.76
C PHE A 188 -6.51 -12.10 5.28
N LYS A 189 -7.44 -13.06 5.28
CA LYS A 189 -7.21 -14.43 4.83
C LYS A 189 -8.14 -14.74 3.66
N ALA A 190 -7.67 -14.52 2.44
CA ALA A 190 -8.45 -14.70 1.21
C ALA A 190 -9.14 -16.09 1.10
N HIS A 191 -8.53 -17.14 1.65
CA HIS A 191 -9.11 -18.49 1.63
C HIS A 191 -10.29 -18.68 2.60
N ARG A 192 -10.54 -17.73 3.50
CA ARG A 192 -11.67 -17.75 4.45
C ARG A 192 -12.84 -16.88 3.98
N VAL A 193 -12.64 -16.10 2.92
CA VAL A 193 -13.66 -15.22 2.36
C VAL A 193 -14.24 -15.90 1.13
N VAL A 194 -15.52 -16.22 1.17
CA VAL A 194 -16.29 -16.67 0.01
C VAL A 194 -16.87 -15.42 -0.65
N ARG A 195 -16.44 -15.14 -1.87
CA ARG A 195 -17.07 -14.14 -2.73
C ARG A 195 -17.62 -14.85 -3.96
N ASP A 196 -18.85 -14.55 -4.29
CA ASP A 196 -19.47 -15.02 -5.53
C ASP A 196 -18.88 -14.20 -6.70
N LEU A 197 -17.83 -14.75 -7.31
CA LEU A 197 -17.21 -14.14 -8.48
C LEU A 197 -17.88 -14.69 -9.74
N ARG A 198 -18.57 -13.83 -10.47
CA ARG A 198 -19.26 -14.18 -11.71
C ARG A 198 -18.36 -13.88 -12.92
N PRO A 199 -18.05 -14.91 -13.74
CA PRO A 199 -17.28 -14.68 -14.98
C PRO A 199 -18.10 -13.87 -15.99
N LEU A 200 -17.40 -12.92 -16.66
CA LEU A 200 -17.90 -12.17 -17.79
C LEU A 200 -17.11 -12.61 -19.04
N GLY A 201 -17.58 -13.62 -19.75
CA GLY A 201 -16.90 -14.18 -20.92
C GLY A 201 -16.47 -15.64 -20.76
N GLY A 202 -15.81 -16.18 -21.80
CA GLY A 202 -15.47 -17.61 -21.91
C GLY A 202 -14.23 -18.03 -21.11
N VAL A 203 -13.33 -17.09 -20.78
CA VAL A 203 -12.09 -17.40 -20.08
C VAL A 203 -12.34 -17.51 -18.57
N LYS A 204 -12.02 -18.66 -17.99
CA LYS A 204 -12.26 -18.93 -16.58
C LYS A 204 -11.01 -18.69 -15.73
N PRO A 205 -11.15 -18.09 -14.53
CA PRO A 205 -10.05 -17.90 -13.60
C PRO A 205 -9.58 -19.21 -12.99
N ARG A 206 -8.28 -19.35 -12.75
CA ARG A 206 -7.73 -20.47 -11.97
C ARG A 206 -7.86 -20.18 -10.47
N ARG A 207 -7.84 -21.22 -9.62
CA ARG A 207 -8.01 -21.09 -8.15
C ARG A 207 -7.09 -20.03 -7.51
N HIS A 208 -5.84 -19.92 -7.94
CA HIS A 208 -4.92 -18.90 -7.42
C HIS A 208 -5.31 -17.48 -7.85
N SER A 209 -5.81 -17.32 -9.09
CA SER A 209 -6.30 -16.03 -9.58
C SER A 209 -7.57 -15.59 -8.83
N VAL A 210 -8.44 -16.52 -8.46
CA VAL A 210 -9.60 -16.23 -7.59
C VAL A 210 -9.14 -15.66 -6.25
N ARG A 211 -8.11 -16.23 -5.61
CA ARG A 211 -7.56 -15.72 -4.35
C ARG A 211 -6.99 -14.31 -4.51
N ASP A 212 -6.26 -14.07 -5.59
CA ASP A 212 -5.69 -12.75 -5.90
C ASP A 212 -6.83 -11.73 -6.13
N ALA A 213 -7.88 -12.08 -6.87
CA ALA A 213 -9.06 -11.25 -7.08
C ALA A 213 -9.78 -10.91 -5.77
N VAL A 214 -10.06 -11.91 -4.93
CA VAL A 214 -10.72 -11.72 -3.63
C VAL A 214 -9.90 -10.79 -2.72
N LYS A 215 -8.57 -10.96 -2.67
CA LYS A 215 -7.72 -10.08 -1.88
C LYS A 215 -7.75 -8.65 -2.41
N GLY A 216 -7.62 -8.46 -3.71
CA GLY A 216 -7.65 -7.14 -4.32
C GLY A 216 -8.98 -6.42 -4.15
N LEU A 217 -10.11 -7.12 -4.33
CA LEU A 217 -11.44 -6.57 -4.08
C LEU A 217 -11.61 -6.11 -2.63
N ALA A 218 -11.18 -6.92 -1.67
CA ALA A 218 -11.22 -6.52 -0.26
C ALA A 218 -10.29 -5.34 0.05
N THR A 219 -9.15 -5.23 -0.65
CA THR A 219 -8.22 -4.10 -0.52
C THR A 219 -8.88 -2.80 -0.98
N ILE A 220 -9.45 -2.77 -2.21
CA ILE A 220 -10.09 -1.56 -2.74
C ILE A 220 -11.33 -1.16 -1.95
N GLU A 221 -12.05 -2.12 -1.39
CA GLU A 221 -13.20 -1.89 -0.50
C GLU A 221 -12.77 -1.20 0.80
N ALA A 222 -11.69 -1.67 1.43
CA ALA A 222 -11.15 -1.06 2.66
C ALA A 222 -10.70 0.38 2.44
N LEU A 223 -10.29 0.72 1.21
CA LEU A 223 -9.81 2.05 0.83
C LEU A 223 -10.93 2.99 0.36
N ALA A 224 -12.15 2.48 0.14
CA ALA A 224 -13.27 3.25 -0.41
C ALA A 224 -13.54 4.55 0.38
N ARG A 225 -13.48 4.46 1.71
CA ARG A 225 -13.72 5.60 2.61
C ARG A 225 -12.68 6.72 2.54
N PHE A 226 -11.52 6.44 1.96
CA PHE A 226 -10.43 7.42 1.79
C PHE A 226 -10.41 8.04 0.38
N GLY A 227 -11.36 7.68 -0.48
CA GLY A 227 -11.44 8.21 -1.85
C GLY A 227 -10.35 7.70 -2.80
N VAL A 228 -9.57 6.68 -2.41
CA VAL A 228 -8.47 6.09 -3.20
C VAL A 228 -8.66 4.59 -3.40
N GLY A 229 -7.70 3.94 -4.05
CA GLY A 229 -7.74 2.50 -4.29
C GLY A 229 -8.80 2.13 -5.31
N HIS A 230 -8.91 2.88 -6.40
CA HIS A 230 -9.81 2.51 -7.51
C HIS A 230 -9.26 1.32 -8.29
N THR A 231 -7.96 1.13 -8.25
CA THR A 231 -7.25 0.01 -8.88
C THR A 231 -6.25 -0.62 -7.90
N ALA A 232 -6.17 -1.94 -7.90
CA ALA A 232 -5.13 -2.69 -7.20
C ALA A 232 -4.58 -3.81 -8.08
N VAL A 233 -3.32 -4.15 -7.90
CA VAL A 233 -2.67 -5.26 -8.62
C VAL A 233 -2.17 -6.29 -7.62
N VAL A 234 -2.64 -7.53 -7.76
CA VAL A 234 -2.34 -8.62 -6.82
C VAL A 234 -1.71 -9.79 -7.56
N VAL A 235 -0.59 -10.28 -7.06
CA VAL A 235 0.12 -11.44 -7.62
C VAL A 235 0.51 -12.38 -6.48
N ARG A 236 0.11 -13.64 -6.56
CA ARG A 236 0.40 -14.67 -5.54
C ARG A 236 0.05 -14.23 -4.12
N ASN A 237 -1.11 -13.61 -3.97
CA ASN A 237 -1.58 -13.07 -2.70
C ASN A 237 -0.75 -11.89 -2.14
N HIS A 238 0.15 -11.27 -2.94
CA HIS A 238 0.83 -10.02 -2.59
C HIS A 238 0.21 -8.88 -3.40
N VAL A 239 -0.16 -7.80 -2.73
CA VAL A 239 -0.59 -6.57 -3.39
C VAL A 239 0.67 -5.81 -3.80
N LEU A 240 0.92 -5.72 -5.10
CA LEU A 240 2.10 -5.07 -5.66
C LEU A 240 1.94 -3.55 -5.68
N ALA A 241 0.75 -3.10 -6.05
CA ALA A 241 0.43 -1.70 -6.19
C ALA A 241 -1.03 -1.44 -5.88
N VAL A 242 -1.30 -0.27 -5.33
CA VAL A 242 -2.63 0.31 -5.13
C VAL A 242 -2.60 1.71 -5.71
N GLU A 243 -3.63 2.06 -6.45
CA GLU A 243 -3.82 3.39 -7.00
C GLU A 243 -4.04 4.41 -5.89
N ALA A 244 -3.32 5.51 -5.95
CA ALA A 244 -3.59 6.71 -5.17
C ALA A 244 -4.25 7.76 -6.07
N ASP A 245 -3.46 8.51 -6.83
CA ASP A 245 -3.92 9.59 -7.71
C ASP A 245 -3.44 9.41 -9.18
N GLU A 246 -2.67 8.34 -9.46
CA GLU A 246 -2.02 8.14 -10.75
C GLU A 246 -2.89 7.53 -11.84
N GLY A 247 -4.07 6.98 -11.51
CA GLY A 247 -4.97 6.30 -12.43
C GLY A 247 -4.61 4.84 -12.70
N ALA A 248 -5.58 4.09 -13.24
CA ALA A 248 -5.51 2.63 -13.41
C ALA A 248 -4.33 2.19 -14.29
N GLU A 249 -4.14 2.83 -15.45
CA GLU A 249 -3.09 2.47 -16.39
C GLU A 249 -1.69 2.64 -15.80
N ALA A 250 -1.44 3.77 -15.14
CA ALA A 250 -0.13 4.05 -14.51
C ALA A 250 0.13 3.08 -13.35
N THR A 251 -0.91 2.75 -12.56
CA THR A 251 -0.82 1.74 -11.49
C THR A 251 -0.44 0.36 -12.04
N VAL A 252 -1.03 -0.08 -13.15
CA VAL A 252 -0.70 -1.38 -13.77
C VAL A 252 0.71 -1.39 -14.33
N ARG A 253 1.15 -0.30 -15.00
CA ARG A 253 2.53 -0.18 -15.53
C ARG A 253 3.56 -0.16 -14.38
N ARG A 254 3.28 0.54 -13.30
CA ARG A 254 4.13 0.53 -12.09
C ARG A 254 4.25 -0.87 -11.52
N ALA A 255 3.13 -1.57 -11.36
CA ALA A 255 3.11 -2.94 -10.84
C ALA A 255 3.86 -3.94 -11.75
N GLU A 256 3.88 -3.73 -13.07
CA GLU A 256 4.66 -4.54 -14.00
C GLU A 256 6.16 -4.46 -13.68
N GLY A 257 6.70 -3.26 -13.48
CA GLY A 257 8.10 -3.06 -13.07
C GLY A 257 8.44 -3.73 -11.73
N LEU A 258 7.48 -3.80 -10.82
CA LEU A 258 7.66 -4.41 -9.50
C LEU A 258 7.62 -5.96 -9.52
N ARG A 259 7.08 -6.58 -10.56
CA ARG A 259 7.07 -8.05 -10.71
C ARG A 259 8.46 -8.65 -10.76
N GLN A 260 9.42 -7.97 -11.36
CA GLN A 260 10.81 -8.44 -11.46
C GLN A 260 11.45 -8.54 -10.07
N TRP A 261 11.11 -7.59 -9.19
CA TRP A 261 11.63 -7.52 -7.82
C TRP A 261 11.22 -8.73 -6.97
N ALA A 262 10.02 -9.24 -7.16
CA ALA A 262 9.47 -10.37 -6.41
C ALA A 262 9.75 -11.74 -7.05
N SER A 263 10.66 -11.85 -8.04
CA SER A 263 10.89 -13.09 -8.82
C SER A 263 9.61 -13.68 -9.43
N LEU A 264 8.64 -12.84 -9.74
CA LEU A 264 7.30 -13.21 -10.21
C LEU A 264 7.20 -13.19 -11.75
N THR A 265 8.30 -13.41 -12.45
CA THR A 265 8.46 -13.24 -13.90
C THR A 265 7.66 -14.21 -14.77
N ARG A 266 6.98 -15.21 -14.20
CA ARG A 266 6.20 -16.17 -14.99
C ARG A 266 4.92 -15.56 -15.55
N ARG A 267 4.72 -15.73 -16.87
CA ARG A 267 3.58 -15.25 -17.65
C ARG A 267 2.22 -15.67 -17.06
N ARG A 268 1.21 -14.80 -17.23
CA ARG A 268 -0.21 -15.00 -16.89
C ARG A 268 -0.45 -15.36 -15.42
N ARG A 269 0.13 -14.57 -14.53
CA ARG A 269 -0.16 -14.63 -13.10
C ARG A 269 -0.47 -13.24 -12.56
N GLY A 270 -1.36 -13.22 -11.59
CA GLY A 270 -1.84 -12.00 -10.95
C GLY A 270 -3.09 -11.45 -11.60
N VAL A 271 -3.74 -10.56 -10.89
CA VAL A 271 -5.04 -9.99 -11.22
C VAL A 271 -4.97 -8.49 -11.04
N VAL A 272 -5.43 -7.75 -12.01
CA VAL A 272 -5.76 -6.34 -11.87
C VAL A 272 -7.18 -6.25 -11.34
N VAL A 273 -7.38 -5.43 -10.31
CA VAL A 273 -8.69 -5.26 -9.68
C VAL A 273 -9.12 -3.81 -9.88
N LEU A 274 -10.32 -3.62 -10.38
CA LEU A 274 -10.94 -2.33 -10.62
C LEU A 274 -12.13 -2.16 -9.69
N ARG A 275 -12.30 -0.98 -9.12
CA ARG A 275 -13.47 -0.67 -8.30
C ARG A 275 -14.73 -0.61 -9.14
N ARG A 276 -14.65 0.03 -10.32
CA ARG A 276 -15.76 0.31 -11.21
C ARG A 276 -15.54 -0.26 -12.60
N ALA A 277 -16.64 -0.70 -13.21
CA ALA A 277 -16.64 -1.29 -14.54
C ALA A 277 -16.26 -0.28 -15.65
N GLU A 278 -16.56 1.01 -15.46
CA GLU A 278 -16.22 2.06 -16.44
C GLU A 278 -14.70 2.23 -16.62
N ALA A 279 -13.91 1.83 -15.62
CA ALA A 279 -12.45 1.84 -15.73
C ALA A 279 -11.91 0.74 -16.67
N LEU A 280 -12.74 -0.23 -17.08
CA LEU A 280 -12.39 -1.27 -18.03
C LEU A 280 -12.44 -0.73 -19.46
N THR A 281 -11.30 -0.32 -19.99
CA THR A 281 -11.12 0.13 -21.37
C THR A 281 -10.33 -0.85 -22.19
N GLU A 282 -10.43 -0.83 -23.52
CA GLU A 282 -9.57 -1.65 -24.41
C GLU A 282 -8.09 -1.34 -24.21
N VAL A 283 -7.75 -0.08 -23.93
CA VAL A 283 -6.37 0.34 -23.65
C VAL A 283 -5.86 -0.34 -22.40
N LEU A 284 -6.63 -0.32 -21.30
CA LEU A 284 -6.27 -1.00 -20.07
C LEU A 284 -6.14 -2.51 -20.26
N VAL A 285 -7.06 -3.14 -20.99
CA VAL A 285 -6.99 -4.57 -21.35
C VAL A 285 -5.69 -4.89 -22.04
N THR A 286 -5.30 -4.09 -23.03
CA THR A 286 -4.04 -4.26 -23.76
C THR A 286 -2.83 -4.15 -22.84
N ILE A 287 -2.82 -3.18 -21.93
CA ILE A 287 -1.75 -2.99 -20.92
C ILE A 287 -1.66 -4.22 -20.01
N VAL A 288 -2.80 -4.68 -19.49
CA VAL A 288 -2.89 -5.86 -18.60
C VAL A 288 -2.37 -7.13 -19.28
N ALA A 289 -2.73 -7.33 -20.57
CA ALA A 289 -2.28 -8.46 -21.35
C ALA A 289 -0.76 -8.43 -21.59
N ARG A 290 -0.23 -7.28 -22.01
CA ARG A 290 1.21 -7.06 -22.25
C ARG A 290 2.05 -7.24 -20.99
N ALA A 291 1.57 -6.71 -19.87
CA ALA A 291 2.18 -6.89 -18.56
C ALA A 291 2.12 -8.34 -18.04
N GLY A 292 1.42 -9.24 -18.76
CA GLY A 292 1.38 -10.68 -18.49
C GLY A 292 0.53 -11.05 -17.27
N TYR A 293 -0.48 -10.26 -16.92
CA TYR A 293 -1.47 -10.63 -15.91
C TYR A 293 -2.46 -11.66 -16.46
N ALA A 294 -3.15 -12.36 -15.57
CA ALA A 294 -4.06 -13.45 -15.94
C ALA A 294 -5.48 -12.98 -16.22
N GLY A 295 -5.87 -11.82 -15.66
CA GLY A 295 -7.21 -11.31 -15.84
C GLY A 295 -7.51 -10.11 -14.95
N ILE A 296 -8.77 -9.69 -14.97
CA ILE A 296 -9.28 -8.50 -14.32
C ILE A 296 -10.47 -8.87 -13.42
N ALA A 297 -10.54 -8.31 -12.22
CA ALA A 297 -11.70 -8.41 -11.34
C ALA A 297 -12.32 -7.02 -11.15
N ILE A 298 -13.64 -6.94 -11.15
CA ILE A 298 -14.41 -5.70 -11.03
C ILE A 298 -15.25 -5.77 -9.75
N GLY A 299 -15.23 -4.69 -8.97
CA GLY A 299 -15.85 -4.62 -7.65
C GLY A 299 -17.34 -4.29 -7.65
N ASP A 300 -17.88 -3.78 -8.75
CA ASP A 300 -19.27 -3.37 -8.89
C ASP A 300 -19.99 -4.13 -10.01
N ASP A 301 -21.21 -3.67 -10.34
CA ASP A 301 -22.01 -4.29 -11.38
C ASP A 301 -21.36 -4.17 -12.77
N ALA A 302 -21.25 -5.29 -13.42
CA ALA A 302 -20.69 -5.43 -14.75
C ALA A 302 -21.50 -4.79 -15.87
N ALA A 303 -22.72 -4.34 -15.61
CA ALA A 303 -23.60 -3.75 -16.64
C ALA A 303 -22.98 -2.50 -17.31
N ALA A 304 -22.08 -1.82 -16.63
CA ALA A 304 -21.35 -0.66 -17.15
C ALA A 304 -20.05 -1.01 -17.91
N ALA A 305 -19.69 -2.30 -18.00
CA ALA A 305 -18.48 -2.70 -18.72
C ALA A 305 -18.69 -2.59 -20.24
N SER A 306 -17.76 -1.94 -20.94
CA SER A 306 -17.78 -1.83 -22.40
C SER A 306 -17.74 -3.20 -23.08
N GLY A 307 -18.65 -3.45 -23.99
CA GLY A 307 -18.66 -4.68 -24.81
C GLY A 307 -17.37 -4.87 -25.61
N ASP A 308 -16.77 -3.79 -26.11
CA ASP A 308 -15.52 -3.80 -26.86
C ASP A 308 -14.34 -4.20 -25.96
N ALA A 309 -14.32 -3.70 -24.73
CA ALA A 309 -13.29 -4.08 -23.75
C ALA A 309 -13.42 -5.55 -23.31
N LEU A 310 -14.64 -6.07 -23.15
CA LEU A 310 -14.90 -7.48 -22.89
C LEU A 310 -14.42 -8.37 -24.06
N ALA A 311 -14.75 -7.99 -25.28
CA ALA A 311 -14.28 -8.70 -26.48
C ALA A 311 -12.76 -8.65 -26.63
N ALA A 312 -12.14 -7.51 -26.32
CA ALA A 312 -10.68 -7.37 -26.31
C ALA A 312 -10.04 -8.32 -25.27
N ALA A 313 -10.59 -8.39 -24.05
CA ALA A 313 -10.08 -9.27 -23.01
C ALA A 313 -10.16 -10.76 -23.42
N GLU A 314 -11.22 -11.15 -24.11
CA GLU A 314 -11.37 -12.51 -24.62
C GLU A 314 -10.36 -12.84 -25.71
N ARG A 315 -10.12 -11.91 -26.65
CA ARG A 315 -9.07 -12.05 -27.69
C ARG A 315 -7.67 -12.20 -27.07
N GLU A 316 -7.40 -11.47 -26.00
CA GLU A 316 -6.13 -11.53 -25.26
C GLU A 316 -6.04 -12.74 -24.31
N GLY A 317 -7.11 -13.51 -24.16
CA GLY A 317 -7.20 -14.67 -23.26
C GLY A 317 -7.13 -14.27 -21.77
N LEU A 318 -7.61 -13.09 -21.42
CA LEU A 318 -7.79 -12.63 -20.04
C LEU A 318 -9.15 -13.04 -19.52
N PHE A 319 -9.22 -13.55 -18.30
CA PHE A 319 -10.52 -13.68 -17.66
C PHE A 319 -10.99 -12.33 -17.12
N ILE A 320 -12.29 -12.11 -17.11
CA ILE A 320 -12.93 -11.03 -16.38
C ILE A 320 -13.93 -11.65 -15.40
N VAL A 321 -13.90 -11.17 -14.16
CA VAL A 321 -14.87 -11.56 -13.13
C VAL A 321 -15.42 -10.31 -12.44
N THR A 322 -16.66 -10.37 -12.02
CA THR A 322 -17.28 -9.34 -11.18
C THR A 322 -17.68 -9.92 -9.84
N SER A 323 -17.66 -9.06 -8.81
CA SER A 323 -18.26 -9.36 -7.50
C SER A 323 -19.52 -8.53 -7.40
N PRO A 324 -20.73 -9.14 -7.42
CA PRO A 324 -21.95 -8.38 -7.23
C PRO A 324 -21.88 -7.61 -5.91
N SER A 325 -22.27 -6.34 -5.92
CA SER A 325 -22.31 -5.52 -4.73
C SER A 325 -23.26 -6.15 -3.70
N ALA A 326 -22.89 -6.09 -2.42
CA ALA A 326 -23.72 -6.58 -1.31
C ALA A 326 -25.04 -5.79 -1.11
N SER A 327 -25.36 -4.86 -2.02
CA SER A 327 -26.50 -3.92 -1.92
C SER A 327 -27.81 -4.42 -2.52
N SER A 328 -27.94 -5.67 -2.94
CA SER A 328 -29.18 -6.22 -3.52
C SER A 328 -29.93 -7.25 -2.68
N GLU A 329 -29.50 -7.51 -1.43
CA GLU A 329 -30.26 -8.36 -0.51
C GLU A 329 -30.76 -7.57 0.70
N GLY A 330 -31.87 -6.82 0.52
CA GLY A 330 -32.45 -6.08 1.64
C GLY A 330 -33.70 -5.28 1.32
N THR A 331 -34.63 -5.83 0.50
CA THR A 331 -36.05 -5.44 0.51
C THR A 331 -36.84 -6.62 -0.06
N GLY A 332 -37.24 -7.50 0.82
CA GLY A 332 -38.20 -8.55 0.61
C GLY A 332 -38.87 -8.89 1.95
#